data_910d73468e3ca44b3e205adda2a71f24
#
_entry.id   910d73468e3ca44b3e205adda2a71f24
#
_cell.length_a   1.000
_cell.length_b   1.000
_cell.length_c   1.000
_cell.angle_alpha   90.00
_cell.angle_beta   90.00
_cell.angle_gamma   90.00
#
_symmetry.space_group_name_H-M   'P 1'
#
loop_
_entity.id
_entity.type
_entity.pdbx_description
1 polymer ?
#
loop_
_entity_poly.entity_id
_entity_poly.type
_entity_poly.pdbx_seq_one_letter_code
_entity_poly.pdbx_strand_id
1 'polypeptide(L)'
;TIQIAPLAYMRGRTLDRAFVILDEAQNTSLGQLKMFLTRMGNDAKFIVTGDATQIDLPDKRNSGLVRGIEIVKNIRGISIIEFDRDDIVRHPLVTKIVDAFEEHEKRESREKGELREESELRKRDQNNKSE
;
A
#
# COMPACT_ATOMS: atom_id res chain seq x y z
N THR A 1 1.10 -30.05 -2.15
CA THR A 1 0.36 -29.57 -0.95
C THR A 1 0.34 -28.05 -0.97
N ILE A 2 -0.82 -27.44 -0.73
CA ILE A 2 -0.99 -25.99 -0.55
C ILE A 2 -1.08 -25.73 0.96
N GLN A 3 -0.33 -24.75 1.44
CA GLN A 3 -0.36 -24.31 2.83
C GLN A 3 -0.63 -22.80 2.87
N ILE A 4 -1.58 -22.37 3.70
CA ILE A 4 -1.84 -20.98 4.02
C ILE A 4 -1.36 -20.74 5.45
N ALA A 5 -0.54 -19.73 5.65
CA ALA A 5 0.00 -19.40 6.97
C ALA A 5 0.16 -17.88 7.15
N PRO A 6 -0.12 -17.35 8.35
CA PRO A 6 0.20 -15.97 8.68
C PRO A 6 1.70 -15.70 8.56
N LEU A 7 2.07 -14.49 8.13
CA LEU A 7 3.46 -14.09 7.93
C LEU A 7 4.35 -14.29 9.18
N ALA A 8 3.76 -14.10 10.37
CA ALA A 8 4.48 -14.31 11.64
C ALA A 8 5.04 -15.72 11.81
N TYR A 9 4.39 -16.74 11.24
CA TYR A 9 4.83 -18.14 11.33
C TYR A 9 5.97 -18.49 10.36
N MET A 10 6.39 -17.56 9.51
CA MET A 10 7.51 -17.75 8.59
C MET A 10 8.88 -17.54 9.23
N ARG A 11 8.93 -16.95 10.42
CA ARG A 11 10.19 -16.70 11.13
C ARG A 11 10.94 -18.00 11.43
N GLY A 12 12.24 -18.05 11.13
CA GLY A 12 13.10 -19.22 11.38
C GLY A 12 12.92 -20.38 10.41
N ARG A 13 12.06 -20.28 9.40
CA ARG A 13 11.86 -21.30 8.36
C ARG A 13 12.75 -21.00 7.15
N THR A 14 13.16 -22.05 6.44
CA THR A 14 13.69 -21.98 5.07
C THR A 14 12.76 -22.75 4.17
N LEU A 15 12.38 -22.15 3.04
CA LEU A 15 11.40 -22.69 2.11
C LEU A 15 12.13 -23.14 0.85
N ASP A 16 12.51 -24.40 0.80
CA ASP A 16 13.14 -25.04 -0.36
C ASP A 16 12.10 -25.62 -1.30
N ARG A 17 12.37 -25.57 -2.60
CA ARG A 17 11.53 -26.16 -3.66
C ARG A 17 10.06 -25.77 -3.51
N ALA A 18 9.84 -24.50 -3.23
CA ALA A 18 8.53 -23.95 -2.91
C ALA A 18 8.18 -22.79 -3.84
N PHE A 19 6.89 -22.70 -4.15
CA PHE A 19 6.30 -21.52 -4.77
C PHE A 19 5.57 -20.77 -3.66
N VAL A 20 6.03 -19.55 -3.36
CA VAL A 20 5.58 -18.80 -2.18
C VAL A 20 5.03 -17.45 -2.62
N ILE A 21 3.82 -17.14 -2.15
CA ILE A 21 3.16 -15.87 -2.43
C ILE A 21 2.95 -15.10 -1.12
N LEU A 22 3.39 -13.86 -1.08
CA LEU A 22 3.00 -12.88 -0.07
C LEU A 22 2.01 -11.91 -0.70
N ASP A 23 0.77 -11.99 -0.27
CA ASP A 23 -0.29 -11.10 -0.75
C ASP A 23 -0.48 -9.91 0.19
N GLU A 24 -1.05 -8.81 -0.32
CA GLU A 24 -1.32 -7.57 0.44
C GLU A 24 -0.07 -6.99 1.13
N ALA A 25 1.08 -7.09 0.46
CA ALA A 25 2.37 -6.71 1.03
C ALA A 25 2.51 -5.21 1.33
N GLN A 26 1.65 -4.35 0.78
CA GLN A 26 1.63 -2.91 1.09
C GLN A 26 1.37 -2.65 2.58
N ASN A 27 0.70 -3.58 3.28
CA ASN A 27 0.40 -3.47 4.71
C ASN A 27 1.46 -4.11 5.61
N THR A 28 2.56 -4.61 5.04
CA THR A 28 3.70 -5.11 5.82
C THR A 28 4.68 -3.98 6.14
N SER A 29 5.39 -4.12 7.26
CA SER A 29 6.56 -3.30 7.52
C SER A 29 7.77 -3.77 6.69
N LEU A 30 8.77 -2.90 6.53
CA LEU A 30 10.01 -3.26 5.84
C LEU A 30 10.72 -4.46 6.51
N GLY A 31 10.67 -4.53 7.85
CA GLY A 31 11.23 -5.66 8.60
C GLY A 31 10.52 -6.98 8.33
N GLN A 32 9.19 -6.94 8.19
CA GLN A 32 8.39 -8.11 7.84
C GLN A 32 8.67 -8.57 6.40
N LEU A 33 8.74 -7.64 5.45
CA LEU A 33 9.08 -7.98 4.07
C LEU A 33 10.49 -8.57 3.97
N LYS A 34 11.47 -7.96 4.62
CA LYS A 34 12.84 -8.51 4.71
C LYS A 34 12.84 -9.92 5.32
N MET A 35 12.13 -10.10 6.42
CA MET A 35 12.01 -11.40 7.07
C MET A 35 11.44 -12.45 6.13
N PHE A 36 10.39 -12.13 5.37
CA PHE A 36 9.78 -13.02 4.38
C PHE A 36 10.75 -13.37 3.25
N LEU A 37 11.34 -12.39 2.59
CA LEU A 37 12.25 -12.61 1.46
C LEU A 37 13.49 -13.43 1.85
N THR A 38 13.96 -13.30 3.07
CA THR A 38 15.10 -14.08 3.58
C THR A 38 14.75 -15.53 3.97
N ARG A 39 13.49 -15.97 3.75
CA ARG A 39 13.08 -17.39 3.88
C ARG A 39 13.32 -18.20 2.61
N MET A 40 13.73 -17.54 1.53
CA MET A 40 13.96 -18.18 0.26
C MET A 40 15.10 -19.20 0.39
N GLY A 41 14.77 -20.44 0.08
CA GLY A 41 15.71 -21.56 0.03
C GLY A 41 16.02 -21.98 -1.41
N ASN A 42 16.61 -23.15 -1.58
CA ASN A 42 17.01 -23.68 -2.89
C ASN A 42 15.76 -23.98 -3.76
N ASP A 43 15.85 -23.64 -5.05
CA ASP A 43 14.80 -23.90 -6.04
C ASP A 43 13.42 -23.36 -5.63
N ALA A 44 13.39 -22.27 -4.83
CA ALA A 44 12.17 -21.60 -4.45
C ALA A 44 11.91 -20.39 -5.35
N LYS A 45 10.63 -20.16 -5.65
CA LYS A 45 10.15 -18.93 -6.31
C LYS A 45 9.25 -18.15 -5.36
N PHE A 46 9.59 -16.90 -5.15
CA PHE A 46 8.84 -15.99 -4.30
C PHE A 46 8.15 -14.93 -5.15
N ILE A 47 6.89 -14.71 -4.87
CA ILE A 47 6.08 -13.64 -5.46
C ILE A 47 5.56 -12.78 -4.32
N VAL A 48 5.70 -11.47 -4.49
CA VAL A 48 5.14 -10.46 -3.59
C VAL A 48 4.14 -9.65 -4.39
N THR A 49 2.90 -9.59 -3.93
CA THR A 49 1.84 -8.80 -4.53
C THR A 49 1.37 -7.73 -3.57
N GLY A 50 0.88 -6.63 -4.10
CA GLY A 50 0.28 -5.57 -3.29
C GLY A 50 -0.05 -4.34 -4.12
N ASP A 51 -0.89 -3.51 -3.56
CA ASP A 51 -1.33 -2.25 -4.16
C ASP A 51 -0.85 -1.06 -3.32
N ALA A 52 0.09 -0.29 -3.85
CA ALA A 52 0.66 0.87 -3.16
C ALA A 52 -0.37 2.00 -2.92
N THR A 53 -1.53 1.97 -3.58
CA THR A 53 -2.62 2.93 -3.36
C THR A 53 -3.49 2.55 -2.16
N GLN A 54 -3.52 1.27 -1.78
CA GLN A 54 -4.35 0.71 -0.71
C GLN A 54 -3.55 0.44 0.57
N ILE A 55 -2.79 1.43 1.03
CA ILE A 55 -1.97 1.31 2.25
C ILE A 55 -2.80 1.71 3.47
N ASP A 56 -3.10 0.75 4.35
CA ASP A 56 -3.86 0.92 5.59
C ASP A 56 -2.99 1.23 6.81
N LEU A 57 -1.68 1.38 6.63
CA LEU A 57 -0.77 1.72 7.71
C LEU A 57 -0.97 3.19 8.17
N PRO A 58 -0.83 3.47 9.48
CA PRO A 58 -0.92 4.83 10.02
C PRO A 58 0.04 5.83 9.36
N ASP A 59 1.23 5.39 8.99
CA ASP A 59 2.16 6.14 8.14
C ASP A 59 2.43 5.35 6.86
N LYS A 60 1.87 5.83 5.76
CA LYS A 60 2.01 5.20 4.43
C LYS A 60 3.47 5.09 3.97
N ARG A 61 4.36 5.98 4.45
CA ARG A 61 5.79 5.94 4.14
C ARG A 61 6.49 4.72 4.76
N ASN A 62 5.86 4.07 5.73
CA ASN A 62 6.38 2.86 6.38
C ASN A 62 5.96 1.56 5.68
N SER A 63 5.26 1.64 4.56
CA SER A 63 4.94 0.45 3.75
C SER A 63 6.20 -0.29 3.35
N GLY A 64 6.26 -1.55 3.75
CA GLY A 64 7.38 -2.44 3.42
C GLY A 64 7.50 -2.68 1.92
N LEU A 65 6.37 -2.76 1.20
CA LEU A 65 6.34 -2.95 -0.24
C LEU A 65 7.03 -1.79 -0.96
N VAL A 66 6.60 -0.55 -0.71
CA VAL A 66 7.12 0.63 -1.41
C VAL A 66 8.62 0.79 -1.15
N ARG A 67 9.04 0.75 0.12
CA ARG A 67 10.46 0.85 0.48
C ARG A 67 11.27 -0.37 0.04
N GLY A 68 10.67 -1.55 0.08
CA GLY A 68 11.30 -2.80 -0.33
C GLY A 68 11.63 -2.80 -1.81
N ILE A 69 10.71 -2.36 -2.67
CA ILE A 69 10.94 -2.22 -4.12
C ILE A 69 12.19 -1.36 -4.38
N GLU A 70 12.29 -0.20 -3.74
CA GLU A 70 13.46 0.69 -3.90
C GLU A 70 14.79 0.01 -3.54
N ILE A 71 14.78 -0.84 -2.53
CA ILE A 71 15.98 -1.54 -2.07
C ILE A 71 16.38 -2.68 -3.01
N VAL A 72 15.38 -3.42 -3.55
CA VAL A 72 15.67 -4.67 -4.27
C VAL A 72 15.67 -4.53 -5.80
N LYS A 73 15.20 -3.41 -6.35
CA LYS A 73 14.99 -3.23 -7.81
C LYS A 73 16.23 -3.48 -8.68
N ASN A 74 17.43 -3.34 -8.14
CA ASN A 74 18.68 -3.55 -8.88
C ASN A 74 19.34 -4.91 -8.59
N ILE A 75 18.69 -5.79 -7.84
CA ILE A 75 19.25 -7.11 -7.52
C ILE A 75 18.96 -8.06 -8.67
N ARG A 76 20.01 -8.66 -9.23
CA ARG A 76 19.88 -9.67 -10.28
C ARG A 76 19.05 -10.87 -9.78
N GLY A 77 18.05 -11.28 -10.56
CA GLY A 77 17.15 -12.36 -10.20
C GLY A 77 15.83 -11.88 -9.57
N ILE A 78 15.68 -10.58 -9.39
CA ILE A 78 14.40 -9.96 -8.99
C ILE A 78 13.83 -9.21 -10.18
N SER A 79 12.55 -9.41 -10.44
CA SER A 79 11.78 -8.68 -11.45
C SER A 79 10.65 -7.94 -10.78
N ILE A 80 10.44 -6.68 -11.16
CA ILE A 80 9.33 -5.86 -10.70
C ILE A 80 8.39 -5.67 -11.89
N ILE A 81 7.12 -5.94 -11.68
CA ILE A 81 6.06 -5.78 -12.67
C ILE A 81 5.04 -4.83 -12.05
N GLU A 82 4.80 -3.72 -12.73
CA GLU A 82 3.81 -2.73 -12.33
C GLU A 82 2.62 -2.84 -13.28
N PHE A 83 1.41 -2.83 -12.71
CA PHE A 83 0.17 -2.77 -13.45
C PHE A 83 -0.38 -1.36 -13.39
N ASP A 84 -0.87 -0.87 -14.51
CA ASP A 84 -1.54 0.42 -14.62
C ASP A 84 -3.07 0.27 -14.70
N ARG A 85 -3.76 1.41 -14.90
CA ARG A 85 -5.22 1.42 -14.98
C ARG A 85 -5.76 0.65 -16.19
N ASP A 86 -4.99 0.56 -17.27
CA ASP A 86 -5.39 -0.11 -18.51
C ASP A 86 -5.32 -1.64 -18.37
N ASP A 87 -4.50 -2.13 -17.42
CA ASP A 87 -4.41 -3.55 -17.08
C ASP A 87 -5.62 -4.04 -16.26
N ILE A 88 -6.42 -3.12 -15.70
CA ILE A 88 -7.52 -3.46 -14.81
C ILE A 88 -8.77 -3.82 -15.63
N VAL A 89 -9.09 -5.10 -15.70
CA VAL A 89 -10.36 -5.57 -16.27
C VAL A 89 -11.44 -5.57 -15.18
N ARG A 90 -12.35 -4.60 -15.24
CA ARG A 90 -13.49 -4.49 -14.32
C ARG A 90 -14.82 -4.55 -15.06
N HIS A 91 -15.82 -5.06 -14.37
CA HIS A 91 -17.19 -4.93 -14.87
C HIS A 91 -17.56 -3.44 -15.00
N PRO A 92 -18.19 -2.98 -16.11
CA PRO A 92 -18.51 -1.55 -16.33
C PRO A 92 -19.25 -0.87 -15.18
N LEU A 93 -20.11 -1.62 -14.49
CA LEU A 93 -20.83 -1.10 -13.31
C LEU A 93 -19.87 -0.84 -12.14
N VAL A 94 -18.88 -1.70 -11.94
CA VAL A 94 -17.88 -1.51 -10.86
C VAL A 94 -17.07 -0.26 -11.09
N THR A 95 -16.66 0.01 -12.33
CA THR A 95 -15.96 1.26 -12.68
C THR A 95 -16.81 2.48 -12.30
N LYS A 96 -18.09 2.51 -12.68
CA LYS A 96 -18.99 3.62 -12.32
C LYS A 96 -19.19 3.79 -10.82
N ILE A 97 -19.23 2.69 -10.09
CA ILE A 97 -19.33 2.74 -8.62
C ILE A 97 -18.06 3.37 -8.02
N VAL A 98 -16.88 2.92 -8.43
CA VAL A 98 -15.61 3.47 -7.94
C VAL A 98 -15.51 4.96 -8.25
N ASP A 99 -15.81 5.37 -9.49
CA ASP A 99 -15.77 6.78 -9.88
C ASP A 99 -16.70 7.64 -9.01
N ALA A 100 -17.92 7.15 -8.72
CA ALA A 100 -18.88 7.84 -7.86
C ALA A 100 -18.37 8.02 -6.42
N PHE A 101 -17.71 7.01 -5.84
CA PHE A 101 -17.10 7.10 -4.50
C PHE A 101 -15.92 8.08 -4.50
N GLU A 102 -15.04 8.02 -5.49
CA GLU A 102 -13.92 8.95 -5.60
C GLU A 102 -14.37 10.41 -5.74
N GLU A 103 -15.44 10.67 -6.50
CA GLU A 103 -16.02 12.01 -6.61
C GLU A 103 -16.59 12.51 -5.28
N HIS A 104 -17.25 11.62 -4.53
CA HIS A 104 -17.78 11.95 -3.21
C HIS A 104 -16.67 12.32 -2.23
N GLU A 105 -15.62 11.53 -2.15
CA GLU A 105 -14.46 11.79 -1.29
C GLU A 105 -13.76 13.12 -1.63
N LYS A 106 -13.63 13.41 -2.92
CA LYS A 106 -13.06 14.70 -3.38
C LYS A 106 -13.93 15.88 -2.96
N ARG A 107 -15.27 15.76 -3.01
CA ARG A 107 -16.19 16.81 -2.54
C ARG A 107 -16.09 17.02 -1.04
N GLU A 108 -16.14 15.96 -0.25
CA GLU A 108 -15.97 16.06 1.20
C GLU A 108 -14.61 16.69 1.60
N SER A 109 -13.55 16.35 0.89
CA SER A 109 -12.22 16.91 1.15
C SER A 109 -12.15 18.40 0.85
N ARG A 110 -12.83 18.86 -0.21
CA ARG A 110 -12.93 20.29 -0.55
C ARG A 110 -13.75 21.05 0.49
N GLU A 111 -14.94 20.56 0.84
CA GLU A 111 -15.80 21.18 1.85
C GLU A 111 -15.08 21.31 3.22
N LYS A 112 -14.35 20.27 3.64
CA LYS A 112 -13.55 20.30 4.86
C LYS A 112 -12.39 21.32 4.78
N GLY A 113 -11.80 21.49 3.60
CA GLY A 113 -10.78 22.50 3.33
C GLY A 113 -11.33 23.92 3.46
N GLU A 114 -12.43 24.21 2.79
CA GLU A 114 -13.11 25.51 2.80
C GLU A 114 -13.56 25.92 4.22
N LEU A 115 -14.15 24.96 4.96
CA LEU A 115 -14.56 25.20 6.36
C LEU A 115 -13.37 25.51 7.29
N ARG A 116 -12.21 24.92 7.05
CA ARG A 116 -10.99 25.22 7.80
C ARG A 116 -10.48 26.62 7.49
N GLU A 117 -10.41 26.99 6.21
CA GLU A 117 -9.99 28.31 5.79
C GLU A 117 -10.92 29.42 6.34
N GLU A 118 -12.24 29.21 6.25
CA GLU A 118 -13.20 30.15 6.86
C GLU A 118 -13.02 30.28 8.37
N SER A 119 -12.77 29.18 9.07
CA SER A 119 -12.57 29.18 10.51
C SER A 119 -11.29 29.91 10.92
N GLU A 120 -10.24 29.79 10.13
CA GLU A 120 -8.97 30.50 10.35
C GLU A 120 -9.09 32.00 10.05
N LEU A 121 -9.80 32.39 9.01
CA LEU A 121 -10.07 33.80 8.69
C LEU A 121 -10.86 34.46 9.80
N ARG A 122 -11.93 33.84 10.30
CA ARG A 122 -12.72 34.38 11.43
C ARG A 122 -11.88 34.57 12.70
N LYS A 123 -10.95 33.67 13.00
CA LYS A 123 -10.03 33.80 14.13
C LYS A 123 -9.07 34.99 13.96
N ARG A 124 -8.56 35.22 12.74
CA ARG A 124 -7.68 36.36 12.42
C ARG A 124 -8.40 37.70 12.57
N ASP A 125 -9.64 37.78 12.09
CA ASP A 125 -10.45 39.00 12.19
C ASP A 125 -10.83 39.33 13.65
N GLN A 126 -11.02 38.33 14.50
CA GLN A 126 -11.29 38.54 15.92
C GLN A 126 -10.05 39.04 16.68
N ASN A 127 -8.87 38.52 16.36
CA ASN A 127 -7.63 39.00 16.99
C ASN A 127 -7.28 40.44 16.60
N ASN A 128 -7.55 40.82 15.34
CA ASN A 128 -7.26 42.17 14.86
C ASN A 128 -8.22 43.26 15.39
N LYS A 129 -9.36 42.85 15.98
CA LYS A 129 -10.31 43.82 16.61
C LYS A 129 -10.09 43.99 18.12
N SER A 130 -9.13 43.27 18.68
CA SER A 130 -8.84 43.29 20.13
C SER A 130 -7.56 44.05 20.46
N GLU A 131 -6.88 44.60 19.45
CA GLU A 131 -5.82 45.60 19.56
C GLU A 131 -6.37 47.03 19.24
#